data_51a8bd8bfd176965681d552227e38d69
#
_entry.id   51a8bd8bfd176965681d552227e38d69
#
_cell.length_a   1.000
_cell.length_b   1.000
_cell.length_c   1.000
_cell.angle_alpha   90.00
_cell.angle_beta   90.00
_cell.angle_gamma   90.00
#
_symmetry.space_group_name_H-M   'P 1'
#
loop_
_entity.id
_entity.type
_entity.pdbx_description
1 polymer ?
#
loop_
_entity_poly.entity_id
_entity_poly.type
_entity_poly.pdbx_seq_one_letter_code
_entity_poly.pdbx_strand_id
1 'polypeptide(L)'
;MITVRTDTFERSCEHWSDAGRDEMEAFYELARVDYRYLAEAYDWASAFQSLANRKSGVRLIDVACGSGKFPQALLASSGVADLSKTPNFKLDYDLLDPSPFSVREAKQALAAPFCAGSEFCCKLQDWDEESGLYDIAWATHALYCVPAEELEQGLARMCNSLSHDGFGFIAQGMRDGHYVGFYDQYLASMAGGDGTPYSDGSQVETALKKLGMQVRTRVLNYTTAVPADRPQLLESYLQRCAFDDTFSLEEMLLREPLAGYLA
;
A
#
# COMPACT_ATOMS: atom_id res chain seq x y z
N MET A 1 14.36 -26.01 -20.04
CA MET A 1 14.76 -25.21 -18.87
C MET A 1 13.49 -25.00 -18.07
N ILE A 2 13.43 -25.52 -16.84
CA ILE A 2 12.32 -25.19 -15.94
C ILE A 2 12.63 -23.76 -15.49
N THR A 3 11.89 -22.79 -15.99
CA THR A 3 11.94 -21.43 -15.47
C THR A 3 11.38 -21.54 -14.04
N VAL A 4 12.23 -21.38 -13.03
CA VAL A 4 11.79 -21.23 -11.65
C VAL A 4 10.97 -19.94 -11.67
N ARG A 5 9.64 -20.03 -11.55
CA ARG A 5 8.78 -18.86 -11.41
C ARG A 5 9.08 -18.25 -10.05
N THR A 6 9.49 -17.01 -10.07
CA THR A 6 9.67 -16.20 -8.85
C THR A 6 8.31 -16.03 -8.16
N ASP A 7 8.31 -16.14 -6.84
CA ASP A 7 7.14 -15.90 -6.00
C ASP A 7 6.58 -14.48 -6.22
N THR A 8 5.29 -14.29 -5.97
CA THR A 8 4.59 -12.99 -6.10
C THR A 8 5.31 -11.88 -5.35
N PHE A 9 5.81 -12.16 -4.15
CA PHE A 9 6.59 -11.20 -3.36
C PHE A 9 7.90 -10.80 -4.06
N GLU A 10 8.67 -11.77 -4.59
CA GLU A 10 9.93 -11.49 -5.29
C GLU A 10 9.69 -10.64 -6.54
N ARG A 11 8.66 -10.95 -7.33
CA ARG A 11 8.26 -10.14 -8.49
C ARG A 11 7.86 -8.72 -8.09
N SER A 12 7.14 -8.57 -6.99
CA SER A 12 6.81 -7.25 -6.44
C SER A 12 8.07 -6.45 -6.14
N CYS A 13 9.06 -7.04 -5.46
CA CYS A 13 10.31 -6.36 -5.15
C CYS A 13 11.11 -5.95 -6.40
N GLU A 14 11.10 -6.77 -7.45
CA GLU A 14 11.73 -6.44 -8.73
C GLU A 14 11.07 -5.23 -9.40
N HIS A 15 9.75 -5.19 -9.42
CA HIS A 15 9.00 -4.06 -9.97
C HIS A 15 9.10 -2.77 -9.14
N TRP A 16 9.28 -2.86 -7.82
CA TRP A 16 9.55 -1.72 -6.94
C TRP A 16 11.06 -1.50 -6.76
N SER A 17 11.77 -1.27 -7.86
CA SER A 17 13.21 -1.07 -7.89
C SER A 17 13.60 0.12 -8.77
N ASP A 18 14.89 0.52 -8.74
CA ASP A 18 15.40 1.58 -9.62
C ASP A 18 15.19 1.27 -11.12
N ALA A 19 15.25 -0.01 -11.50
CA ALA A 19 15.05 -0.43 -12.89
C ALA A 19 13.58 -0.28 -13.36
N GLY A 20 12.61 -0.44 -12.45
CA GLY A 20 11.18 -0.31 -12.75
C GLY A 20 10.60 1.08 -12.47
N ARG A 21 11.43 2.13 -12.42
CA ARG A 21 10.98 3.50 -12.07
C ARG A 21 9.96 4.08 -13.05
N ASP A 22 10.21 3.99 -14.34
CA ASP A 22 9.37 4.59 -15.37
C ASP A 22 7.98 3.93 -15.40
N GLU A 23 7.95 2.61 -15.26
CA GLU A 23 6.72 1.82 -15.18
C GLU A 23 5.95 2.12 -13.88
N MET A 24 6.68 2.33 -12.78
CA MET A 24 6.08 2.76 -11.51
C MET A 24 5.39 4.12 -11.64
N GLU A 25 6.02 5.09 -12.28
CA GLU A 25 5.41 6.41 -12.48
C GLU A 25 4.19 6.32 -13.42
N ALA A 26 4.28 5.53 -14.50
CA ALA A 26 3.14 5.28 -15.40
C ALA A 26 1.96 4.63 -14.67
N PHE A 27 2.21 3.64 -13.81
CA PHE A 27 1.18 3.04 -12.96
C PHE A 27 0.49 4.09 -12.07
N TYR A 28 1.26 4.95 -11.41
CA TYR A 28 0.72 5.95 -10.50
C TYR A 28 -0.06 7.06 -11.22
N GLU A 29 0.05 7.23 -12.52
CA GLU A 29 -0.84 8.14 -13.25
C GLU A 29 -2.30 7.74 -13.09
N LEU A 30 -2.60 6.46 -13.00
CA LEU A 30 -3.95 5.94 -12.75
C LEU A 30 -4.21 5.66 -11.26
N ALA A 31 -3.25 5.07 -10.54
CA ALA A 31 -3.45 4.63 -9.16
C ALA A 31 -3.46 5.76 -8.12
N ARG A 32 -3.08 7.01 -8.47
CA ARG A 32 -3.17 8.16 -7.55
C ARG A 32 -4.58 8.46 -7.07
N VAL A 33 -5.59 8.05 -7.80
CA VAL A 33 -6.99 8.23 -7.42
C VAL A 33 -7.28 7.55 -6.08
N ASP A 34 -6.72 6.38 -5.84
CA ASP A 34 -6.89 5.57 -4.63
C ASP A 34 -6.47 6.38 -3.40
N TYR A 35 -5.26 6.91 -3.42
CA TYR A 35 -4.70 7.69 -2.31
C TYR A 35 -5.46 8.98 -2.05
N ARG A 36 -6.00 9.62 -3.09
CA ARG A 36 -6.86 10.79 -2.91
C ARG A 36 -8.14 10.44 -2.14
N TYR A 37 -8.83 9.36 -2.52
CA TYR A 37 -10.02 8.91 -1.79
C TYR A 37 -9.70 8.54 -0.34
N LEU A 38 -8.55 7.92 -0.06
CA LEU A 38 -8.10 7.64 1.30
C LEU A 38 -7.82 8.92 2.09
N ALA A 39 -7.18 9.91 1.48
CA ALA A 39 -6.89 11.20 2.11
C ALA A 39 -8.17 11.99 2.44
N GLU A 40 -9.20 11.87 1.62
CA GLU A 40 -10.50 12.55 1.81
C GLU A 40 -11.47 11.75 2.73
N ALA A 41 -11.20 10.46 2.96
CA ALA A 41 -12.13 9.58 3.68
C ALA A 41 -12.22 9.84 5.18
N TYR A 42 -11.24 10.50 5.76
CA TYR A 42 -11.10 10.71 7.20
C TYR A 42 -10.57 12.11 7.51
N ASP A 43 -10.94 12.67 8.65
CA ASP A 43 -10.41 13.97 9.10
C ASP A 43 -9.02 13.79 9.73
N TRP A 44 -8.02 13.63 8.88
CA TRP A 44 -6.63 13.39 9.27
C TRP A 44 -6.03 14.55 10.04
N ALA A 45 -6.34 15.78 9.64
CA ALA A 45 -5.81 16.97 10.30
C ALA A 45 -6.28 17.04 11.75
N SER A 46 -7.57 16.85 12.02
CA SER A 46 -8.11 16.81 13.39
C SER A 46 -7.57 15.64 14.20
N ALA A 47 -7.39 14.47 13.59
CA ALA A 47 -6.82 13.30 14.26
C ALA A 47 -5.39 13.55 14.70
N PHE A 48 -4.53 14.05 13.82
CA PHE A 48 -3.15 14.37 14.14
C PHE A 48 -3.04 15.50 15.19
N GLN A 49 -3.85 16.55 15.06
CA GLN A 49 -3.89 17.62 16.06
C GLN A 49 -4.33 17.11 17.43
N SER A 50 -5.31 16.21 17.47
CA SER A 50 -5.78 15.61 18.72
C SER A 50 -4.69 14.77 19.40
N LEU A 51 -3.89 14.02 18.64
CA LEU A 51 -2.73 13.30 19.17
C LEU A 51 -1.66 14.27 19.71
N ALA A 52 -1.30 15.27 18.94
CA ALA A 52 -0.28 16.25 19.31
C ALA A 52 -0.66 17.08 20.57
N ASN A 53 -1.93 17.32 20.78
CA ASN A 53 -2.43 18.00 21.99
C ASN A 53 -2.27 17.16 23.27
N ARG A 54 -2.13 15.84 23.14
CA ARG A 54 -2.00 14.90 24.26
C ARG A 54 -0.55 14.47 24.54
N LYS A 55 0.36 14.68 23.58
CA LYS A 55 1.75 14.19 23.64
C LYS A 55 2.73 15.25 23.14
N SER A 56 3.98 15.17 23.58
CA SER A 56 5.06 16.09 23.18
C SER A 56 5.56 15.85 21.73
N GLY A 57 5.11 14.82 21.06
CA GLY A 57 5.40 14.46 19.67
C GLY A 57 4.51 13.32 19.24
N VAL A 58 4.26 13.18 17.95
CA VAL A 58 3.48 12.08 17.36
C VAL A 58 4.42 11.25 16.51
N ARG A 59 4.49 9.95 16.79
CA ARG A 59 5.30 8.99 16.03
C ARG A 59 4.42 8.12 15.16
N LEU A 60 4.84 7.98 13.91
CA LEU A 60 4.14 7.22 12.90
C LEU A 60 5.10 6.25 12.21
N ILE A 61 4.63 5.01 11.97
CA ILE A 61 5.30 4.06 11.09
C ILE A 61 4.44 3.82 9.84
N ASP A 62 5.07 3.96 8.67
CA ASP A 62 4.49 3.64 7.36
C ASP A 62 4.99 2.27 6.92
N VAL A 63 4.11 1.28 6.99
CA VAL A 63 4.39 -0.11 6.69
C VAL A 63 4.20 -0.38 5.21
N ALA A 64 5.26 -0.89 4.58
CA ALA A 64 5.40 -1.00 3.13
C ALA A 64 5.11 0.35 2.44
N CYS A 65 5.95 1.33 2.81
CA CYS A 65 5.77 2.75 2.49
C CYS A 65 5.81 3.05 0.98
N GLY A 66 6.29 2.12 0.16
CA GLY A 66 6.43 2.30 -1.28
C GLY A 66 7.19 3.60 -1.61
N SER A 67 6.67 4.38 -2.55
CA SER A 67 7.25 5.67 -2.93
C SER A 67 6.58 6.88 -2.25
N GLY A 68 5.93 6.69 -1.10
CA GLY A 68 5.36 7.77 -0.30
C GLY A 68 4.13 8.46 -0.92
N LYS A 69 3.30 7.73 -1.67
CA LYS A 69 2.13 8.32 -2.34
C LYS A 69 1.03 8.73 -1.36
N PHE A 70 0.85 8.00 -0.25
CA PHE A 70 -0.18 8.35 0.72
C PHE A 70 0.13 9.64 1.49
N PRO A 71 1.32 9.86 2.08
CA PRO A 71 1.64 11.16 2.69
C PRO A 71 1.55 12.32 1.71
N GLN A 72 1.93 12.14 0.43
CA GLN A 72 1.73 13.16 -0.60
C GLN A 72 0.24 13.50 -0.81
N ALA A 73 -0.63 12.48 -0.88
CA ALA A 73 -2.07 12.68 -1.02
C ALA A 73 -2.68 13.38 0.19
N LEU A 74 -2.22 13.05 1.41
CA LEU A 74 -2.64 13.74 2.63
C LEU A 74 -2.27 15.24 2.58
N LEU A 75 -1.06 15.57 2.16
CA LEU A 75 -0.64 16.97 2.01
C LEU A 75 -1.47 17.72 0.96
N ALA A 76 -1.88 17.04 -0.11
CA ALA A 76 -2.61 17.66 -1.20
C ALA A 76 -4.11 17.82 -0.92
N SER A 77 -4.74 16.90 -0.13
CA SER A 77 -6.21 16.74 -0.15
C SER A 77 -6.89 16.66 1.23
N SER A 78 -6.14 16.67 2.36
CA SER A 78 -6.74 16.42 3.68
C SER A 78 -6.59 17.55 4.70
N GLY A 79 -6.02 18.70 4.30
CA GLY A 79 -5.70 19.80 5.23
C GLY A 79 -4.51 19.55 6.15
N VAL A 80 -3.85 18.41 6.08
CA VAL A 80 -2.66 18.06 6.90
C VAL A 80 -1.50 19.03 6.65
N ALA A 81 -1.36 19.56 5.44
CA ALA A 81 -0.33 20.54 5.11
C ALA A 81 -0.43 21.81 5.98
N ASP A 82 -1.64 22.20 6.38
CA ASP A 82 -1.85 23.39 7.21
C ASP A 82 -1.32 23.23 8.65
N LEU A 83 -1.16 22.00 9.12
CA LEU A 83 -0.58 21.72 10.43
C LEU A 83 0.87 22.16 10.52
N SER A 84 1.59 22.27 9.41
CA SER A 84 2.95 22.83 9.36
C SER A 84 3.03 24.30 9.82
N LYS A 85 1.91 25.01 9.80
CA LYS A 85 1.80 26.41 10.30
C LYS A 85 1.63 26.48 11.81
N THR A 86 1.33 25.36 12.48
CA THR A 86 1.20 25.29 13.94
C THR A 86 2.59 25.24 14.56
N PRO A 87 2.95 26.15 15.48
CA PRO A 87 4.26 26.16 16.10
C PRO A 87 4.59 24.81 16.75
N ASN A 88 5.79 24.30 16.46
CA ASN A 88 6.32 23.03 16.97
C ASN A 88 5.52 21.77 16.63
N PHE A 89 4.55 21.83 15.70
CA PHE A 89 3.85 20.64 15.23
C PHE A 89 4.77 19.84 14.32
N LYS A 90 5.01 18.59 14.68
CA LYS A 90 5.80 17.62 13.92
C LYS A 90 5.19 16.23 14.05
N LEU A 91 5.28 15.46 12.96
CA LEU A 91 5.01 14.04 12.94
C LEU A 91 6.32 13.32 12.59
N ASP A 92 6.90 12.63 13.57
CA ASP A 92 8.07 11.78 13.33
C ASP A 92 7.62 10.56 12.54
N TYR A 93 8.16 10.42 11.32
CA TYR A 93 7.68 9.50 10.30
C TYR A 93 8.74 8.46 9.97
N ASP A 94 8.56 7.27 10.53
CA ASP A 94 9.44 6.14 10.27
C ASP A 94 8.93 5.35 9.04
N LEU A 95 9.86 4.79 8.29
CA LEU A 95 9.61 4.13 6.99
C LEU A 95 10.00 2.66 7.07
N LEU A 96 9.10 1.76 6.68
CA LEU A 96 9.36 0.33 6.57
C LEU A 96 8.96 -0.17 5.17
N ASP A 97 9.90 -0.75 4.45
CA ASP A 97 9.66 -1.38 3.15
C ASP A 97 10.81 -2.36 2.85
N PRO A 98 10.56 -3.56 2.29
CA PRO A 98 11.64 -4.46 1.90
C PRO A 98 12.54 -3.91 0.79
N SER A 99 12.06 -2.95 -0.01
CA SER A 99 12.81 -2.31 -1.08
C SER A 99 13.56 -1.06 -0.59
N PRO A 100 14.90 -1.04 -0.58
CA PRO A 100 15.67 0.18 -0.29
C PRO A 100 15.38 1.32 -1.26
N PHE A 101 14.95 1.01 -2.49
CA PHE A 101 14.50 2.00 -3.46
C PHE A 101 13.24 2.69 -2.96
N SER A 102 12.22 1.93 -2.55
CA SER A 102 10.98 2.46 -2.00
C SER A 102 11.22 3.36 -0.80
N VAL A 103 12.03 2.93 0.16
CA VAL A 103 12.37 3.73 1.34
C VAL A 103 13.00 5.07 0.96
N ARG A 104 13.94 5.08 0.00
CA ARG A 104 14.55 6.33 -0.49
C ARG A 104 13.55 7.26 -1.15
N GLU A 105 12.68 6.72 -2.03
CA GLU A 105 11.64 7.50 -2.70
C GLU A 105 10.64 8.07 -1.70
N ALA A 106 10.17 7.24 -0.75
CA ALA A 106 9.27 7.70 0.30
C ALA A 106 9.87 8.82 1.13
N LYS A 107 11.14 8.68 1.55
CA LYS A 107 11.85 9.71 2.31
C LYS A 107 11.93 11.04 1.55
N GLN A 108 12.25 10.99 0.26
CA GLN A 108 12.31 12.18 -0.59
C GLN A 108 10.95 12.84 -0.81
N ALA A 109 9.88 12.05 -0.74
CA ALA A 109 8.50 12.50 -0.91
C ALA A 109 7.92 13.19 0.32
N LEU A 110 8.52 12.99 1.51
CA LEU A 110 8.05 13.61 2.73
C LEU A 110 8.27 15.12 2.73
N ALA A 111 7.26 15.84 3.18
CA ALA A 111 7.33 17.28 3.41
C ALA A 111 6.58 17.62 4.70
N ALA A 112 6.88 18.77 5.29
CA ALA A 112 6.24 19.21 6.54
C ALA A 112 4.70 19.11 6.46
N PRO A 113 4.06 18.63 7.52
CA PRO A 113 4.56 18.40 8.88
C PRO A 113 5.24 17.03 9.11
N PHE A 114 5.35 16.16 8.10
CA PHE A 114 6.03 14.88 8.20
C PHE A 114 7.55 15.07 8.23
N CYS A 115 8.21 14.52 9.24
CA CYS A 115 9.65 14.57 9.42
C CYS A 115 10.20 13.14 9.34
N ALA A 116 11.03 12.86 8.33
CA ALA A 116 11.64 11.54 8.18
C ALA A 116 12.43 11.14 9.44
N GLY A 117 12.13 9.95 9.96
CA GLY A 117 12.77 9.33 11.12
C GLY A 117 13.61 8.12 10.70
N SER A 118 13.38 6.98 11.37
CA SER A 118 14.08 5.72 11.10
C SER A 118 13.65 5.06 9.79
N GLU A 119 14.58 4.29 9.21
CA GLU A 119 14.38 3.56 7.96
C GLU A 119 14.62 2.07 8.22
N PHE A 120 13.62 1.23 7.92
CA PHE A 120 13.67 -0.22 8.08
C PHE A 120 13.54 -0.89 6.72
N CYS A 121 14.63 -1.48 6.21
CA CYS A 121 14.64 -2.21 4.95
C CYS A 121 14.44 -3.71 5.20
N CYS A 122 13.23 -4.11 5.56
CA CYS A 122 12.86 -5.50 5.84
C CYS A 122 11.38 -5.76 5.54
N LYS A 123 11.01 -7.05 5.50
CA LYS A 123 9.60 -7.45 5.45
C LYS A 123 8.91 -7.13 6.77
N LEU A 124 7.61 -6.85 6.73
CA LEU A 124 6.81 -6.64 7.93
C LEU A 124 6.89 -7.84 8.90
N GLN A 125 6.91 -9.06 8.38
CA GLN A 125 6.99 -10.30 9.18
C GLN A 125 8.31 -10.44 9.91
N ASP A 126 9.39 -9.85 9.37
CA ASP A 126 10.76 -9.93 9.90
C ASP A 126 11.14 -8.68 10.70
N TRP A 127 10.26 -7.68 10.75
CA TRP A 127 10.54 -6.44 11.47
C TRP A 127 10.62 -6.67 12.98
N ASP A 128 11.73 -6.22 13.58
CA ASP A 128 11.95 -6.26 15.03
C ASP A 128 11.38 -4.96 15.63
N GLU A 129 10.08 -4.97 15.89
CA GLU A 129 9.34 -3.82 16.37
C GLU A 129 9.61 -3.52 17.85
N GLU A 130 9.64 -2.23 18.20
CA GLU A 130 9.57 -1.79 19.61
C GLU A 130 8.10 -1.68 20.03
N SER A 131 7.70 -2.44 21.05
CA SER A 131 6.33 -2.43 21.55
C SER A 131 5.91 -1.07 22.09
N GLY A 132 4.73 -0.61 21.67
CA GLY A 132 4.12 0.60 22.19
C GLY A 132 4.80 1.92 21.80
N LEU A 133 5.60 1.91 20.73
CA LEU A 133 6.39 3.06 20.30
C LEU A 133 5.59 4.07 19.47
N TYR A 134 4.68 3.59 18.60
CA TYR A 134 4.00 4.42 17.63
C TYR A 134 2.60 4.82 18.04
N ASP A 135 2.24 6.05 17.77
CA ASP A 135 0.89 6.57 17.94
C ASP A 135 0.01 6.20 16.75
N ILE A 136 0.65 6.02 15.59
CA ILE A 136 0.00 5.65 14.35
C ILE A 136 0.86 4.60 13.66
N ALA A 137 0.22 3.51 13.21
CA ALA A 137 0.80 2.58 12.27
C ALA A 137 -0.15 2.44 11.10
N TRP A 138 0.32 2.67 9.88
CA TRP A 138 -0.52 2.46 8.72
C TRP A 138 0.13 1.60 7.64
N ALA A 139 -0.72 1.00 6.80
CA ALA A 139 -0.33 0.25 5.62
C ALA A 139 -1.35 0.55 4.51
N THR A 140 -0.91 1.20 3.44
CA THR A 140 -1.82 1.65 2.38
C THR A 140 -1.51 0.98 1.05
N HIS A 141 -2.42 0.11 0.59
CA HIS A 141 -2.24 -0.71 -0.62
C HIS A 141 -0.94 -1.55 -0.57
N ALA A 142 -0.63 -2.12 0.60
CA ALA A 142 0.68 -2.64 0.93
C ALA A 142 0.72 -4.16 1.15
N LEU A 143 -0.36 -4.75 1.69
CA LEU A 143 -0.32 -6.11 2.22
C LEU A 143 -0.69 -7.19 1.20
N TYR A 144 -0.84 -6.85 -0.08
CA TYR A 144 -1.27 -7.80 -1.12
C TYR A 144 -0.35 -9.01 -1.25
N CYS A 145 0.96 -8.77 -1.23
CA CYS A 145 1.98 -9.80 -1.44
C CYS A 145 2.39 -10.54 -0.16
N VAL A 146 1.77 -10.24 0.97
CA VAL A 146 1.97 -11.01 2.20
C VAL A 146 1.15 -12.29 2.09
N PRO A 147 1.77 -13.48 2.13
CA PRO A 147 1.05 -14.74 2.10
C PRO A 147 -0.01 -14.82 3.20
N ALA A 148 -1.15 -15.43 2.92
CA ALA A 148 -2.27 -15.47 3.86
C ALA A 148 -1.89 -16.12 5.22
N GLU A 149 -0.99 -17.10 5.20
CA GLU A 149 -0.45 -17.78 6.38
C GLU A 149 0.49 -16.90 7.21
N GLU A 150 1.13 -15.90 6.62
CA GLU A 150 2.04 -14.97 7.29
C GLU A 150 1.37 -13.64 7.68
N LEU A 151 0.16 -13.38 7.16
CA LEU A 151 -0.55 -12.12 7.34
C LEU A 151 -0.82 -11.81 8.83
N GLU A 152 -1.24 -12.82 9.61
CA GLU A 152 -1.48 -12.66 11.05
C GLU A 152 -0.20 -12.30 11.81
N GLN A 153 0.93 -12.93 11.47
CA GLN A 153 2.23 -12.61 12.06
C GLN A 153 2.66 -11.17 11.75
N GLY A 154 2.57 -10.75 10.49
CA GLY A 154 2.91 -9.39 10.10
C GLY A 154 2.03 -8.33 10.79
N LEU A 155 0.71 -8.56 10.81
CA LEU A 155 -0.22 -7.67 11.49
C LEU A 155 -0.03 -7.64 13.01
N ALA A 156 0.39 -8.75 13.63
CA ALA A 156 0.72 -8.78 15.06
C ALA A 156 1.87 -7.82 15.38
N ARG A 157 2.93 -7.79 14.56
CA ARG A 157 4.04 -6.85 14.74
C ARG A 157 3.57 -5.39 14.61
N MET A 158 2.77 -5.10 13.59
CA MET A 158 2.18 -3.77 13.42
C MET A 158 1.31 -3.37 14.62
N CYS A 159 0.47 -4.28 15.14
CA CYS A 159 -0.36 -4.02 16.32
C CYS A 159 0.47 -3.82 17.59
N ASN A 160 1.50 -4.65 17.80
CA ASN A 160 2.38 -4.57 18.97
C ASN A 160 3.19 -3.27 19.01
N SER A 161 3.52 -2.72 17.86
CA SER A 161 4.24 -1.45 17.78
C SER A 161 3.42 -0.23 18.22
N LEU A 162 2.08 -0.36 18.27
CA LEU A 162 1.18 0.72 18.66
C LEU A 162 1.26 1.02 20.17
N SER A 163 1.31 2.29 20.53
CA SER A 163 1.12 2.75 21.90
C SER A 163 -0.30 2.47 22.40
N HIS A 164 -0.50 2.48 23.72
CA HIS A 164 -1.81 2.17 24.33
C HIS A 164 -2.98 2.96 23.73
N ASP A 165 -2.76 4.25 23.42
CA ASP A 165 -3.77 5.13 22.80
C ASP A 165 -3.55 5.33 21.30
N GLY A 166 -2.69 4.52 20.70
CA GLY A 166 -2.39 4.55 19.28
C GLY A 166 -3.48 3.89 18.43
N PHE A 167 -3.46 4.16 17.13
CA PHE A 167 -4.36 3.49 16.20
C PHE A 167 -3.65 3.02 14.92
N GLY A 168 -4.16 1.94 14.34
CA GLY A 168 -3.76 1.46 13.02
C GLY A 168 -4.71 1.97 11.95
N PHE A 169 -4.17 2.20 10.74
CA PHE A 169 -4.97 2.46 9.54
C PHE A 169 -4.46 1.57 8.40
N ILE A 170 -5.35 0.76 7.84
CA ILE A 170 -5.02 -0.13 6.73
C ILE A 170 -6.00 0.12 5.59
N ALA A 171 -5.47 0.38 4.40
CA ALA A 171 -6.25 0.41 3.17
C ALA A 171 -5.84 -0.76 2.28
N GLN A 172 -6.82 -1.58 1.91
CA GLN A 172 -6.61 -2.82 1.16
C GLN A 172 -7.79 -3.06 0.20
N GLY A 173 -7.50 -3.52 -1.01
CA GLY A 173 -8.53 -3.90 -1.97
C GLY A 173 -9.39 -5.06 -1.47
N MET A 174 -10.67 -5.01 -1.78
CA MET A 174 -11.58 -6.13 -1.54
C MET A 174 -11.48 -7.15 -2.67
N ARG A 175 -11.92 -8.40 -2.41
CA ARG A 175 -11.88 -9.50 -3.41
C ARG A 175 -12.63 -9.18 -4.69
N ASP A 176 -13.75 -8.48 -4.58
CA ASP A 176 -14.58 -8.01 -5.70
C ASP A 176 -14.08 -6.69 -6.33
N GLY A 177 -13.04 -6.09 -5.75
CA GLY A 177 -12.38 -4.91 -6.31
C GLY A 177 -11.44 -5.28 -7.46
N HIS A 178 -11.21 -4.31 -8.36
CA HIS A 178 -10.41 -4.54 -9.57
C HIS A 178 -9.02 -5.11 -9.25
N TYR A 179 -8.31 -4.55 -8.28
CA TYR A 179 -6.91 -4.92 -8.03
C TYR A 179 -6.73 -6.40 -7.69
N VAL A 180 -7.52 -6.92 -6.74
CA VAL A 180 -7.47 -8.32 -6.33
C VAL A 180 -8.15 -9.21 -7.38
N GLY A 181 -9.33 -8.83 -7.87
CA GLY A 181 -10.07 -9.59 -8.87
C GLY A 181 -9.29 -9.76 -10.17
N PHE A 182 -8.63 -8.72 -10.66
CA PHE A 182 -7.76 -8.79 -11.83
C PHE A 182 -6.62 -9.79 -11.62
N TYR A 183 -5.94 -9.71 -10.47
CA TYR A 183 -4.81 -10.60 -10.19
C TYR A 183 -5.23 -12.07 -10.11
N ASP A 184 -6.39 -12.38 -9.53
CA ASP A 184 -6.94 -13.74 -9.51
C ASP A 184 -7.18 -14.27 -10.94
N GLN A 185 -7.72 -13.43 -11.84
CA GLN A 185 -7.92 -13.81 -13.25
C GLN A 185 -6.59 -13.96 -14.00
N TYR A 186 -5.63 -13.09 -13.72
CA TYR A 186 -4.28 -13.19 -14.26
C TYR A 186 -3.61 -14.51 -13.87
N LEU A 187 -3.63 -14.88 -12.58
CA LEU A 187 -3.06 -16.16 -12.13
C LEU A 187 -3.70 -17.35 -12.85
N ALA A 188 -5.02 -17.35 -13.01
CA ALA A 188 -5.75 -18.42 -13.66
C ALA A 188 -5.43 -18.53 -15.17
N SER A 189 -5.25 -17.40 -15.86
CA SER A 189 -5.13 -17.34 -17.33
C SER A 189 -3.69 -17.34 -17.84
N MET A 190 -2.83 -16.54 -17.19
CA MET A 190 -1.49 -16.24 -17.70
C MET A 190 -0.41 -17.01 -16.94
N ALA A 191 -0.58 -17.17 -15.64
CA ALA A 191 0.38 -17.85 -14.78
C ALA A 191 0.16 -19.37 -14.67
N GLY A 192 -0.90 -19.92 -15.28
CA GLY A 192 -1.23 -21.34 -15.22
C GLY A 192 -1.64 -21.81 -13.82
N GLY A 193 -2.12 -20.88 -12.98
CA GLY A 193 -2.49 -21.10 -11.59
C GLY A 193 -1.30 -21.06 -10.62
N ASP A 194 -0.08 -20.80 -11.11
CA ASP A 194 1.10 -20.65 -10.24
C ASP A 194 1.21 -19.22 -9.71
N GLY A 195 1.57 -19.09 -8.45
CA GLY A 195 1.75 -17.82 -7.74
C GLY A 195 0.90 -17.73 -6.48
N THR A 196 1.27 -16.83 -5.58
CA THR A 196 0.54 -16.58 -4.35
C THR A 196 -0.58 -15.58 -4.62
N PRO A 197 -1.87 -15.92 -4.38
CA PRO A 197 -2.97 -14.99 -4.52
C PRO A 197 -2.78 -13.76 -3.60
N TYR A 198 -3.30 -12.62 -4.03
CA TYR A 198 -3.28 -11.43 -3.18
C TYR A 198 -4.14 -11.59 -1.93
N SER A 199 -3.62 -11.15 -0.79
CA SER A 199 -4.43 -10.93 0.40
C SER A 199 -5.40 -9.78 0.18
N ASP A 200 -6.65 -9.94 0.63
CA ASP A 200 -7.70 -8.92 0.50
C ASP A 200 -8.09 -8.29 1.85
N GLY A 201 -8.91 -7.23 1.78
CA GLY A 201 -9.36 -6.51 2.97
C GLY A 201 -10.13 -7.35 3.98
N SER A 202 -10.86 -8.39 3.53
CA SER A 202 -11.60 -9.29 4.43
C SER A 202 -10.66 -10.20 5.22
N GLN A 203 -9.57 -10.65 4.60
CA GLN A 203 -8.54 -11.44 5.27
C GLN A 203 -7.80 -10.61 6.31
N VAL A 204 -7.46 -9.35 5.97
CA VAL A 204 -6.85 -8.40 6.90
C VAL A 204 -7.77 -8.14 8.10
N GLU A 205 -9.04 -7.85 7.87
CA GLU A 205 -10.03 -7.64 8.94
C GLU A 205 -10.15 -8.87 9.85
N THR A 206 -10.19 -10.05 9.26
CA THR A 206 -10.28 -11.31 10.00
C THR A 206 -9.05 -11.54 10.88
N ALA A 207 -7.85 -11.31 10.35
CA ALA A 207 -6.61 -11.45 11.10
C ALA A 207 -6.53 -10.44 12.26
N LEU A 208 -6.88 -9.18 12.04
CA LEU A 208 -6.92 -8.17 13.10
C LEU A 208 -7.91 -8.53 14.22
N LYS A 209 -9.09 -9.04 13.89
CA LYS A 209 -10.07 -9.50 14.88
C LYS A 209 -9.55 -10.69 15.70
N LYS A 210 -8.84 -11.63 15.09
CA LYS A 210 -8.17 -12.74 15.81
C LYS A 210 -7.11 -12.24 16.80
N LEU A 211 -6.41 -11.16 16.45
CA LEU A 211 -5.43 -10.49 17.32
C LEU A 211 -6.10 -9.66 18.43
N GLY A 212 -7.43 -9.66 18.53
CA GLY A 212 -8.17 -8.94 19.56
C GLY A 212 -8.32 -7.43 19.30
N MET A 213 -8.01 -6.97 18.09
CA MET A 213 -8.14 -5.56 17.75
C MET A 213 -9.59 -5.15 17.53
N GLN A 214 -9.92 -3.92 17.95
CA GLN A 214 -11.20 -3.30 17.60
C GLN A 214 -11.12 -2.70 16.21
N VAL A 215 -11.79 -3.33 15.24
CA VAL A 215 -11.74 -2.93 13.84
C VAL A 215 -13.00 -2.14 13.46
N ARG A 216 -12.81 -1.02 12.76
CA ARG A 216 -13.87 -0.28 12.08
C ARG A 216 -13.58 -0.29 10.59
N THR A 217 -14.45 -0.91 9.82
CA THR A 217 -14.29 -1.04 8.37
C THR A 217 -15.18 -0.02 7.64
N ARG A 218 -14.61 0.62 6.63
CA ARG A 218 -15.33 1.49 5.69
C ARG A 218 -14.97 1.08 4.27
N VAL A 219 -15.96 0.81 3.45
CA VAL A 219 -15.78 0.53 2.02
C VAL A 219 -15.85 1.84 1.25
N LEU A 220 -14.84 2.09 0.42
CA LEU A 220 -14.79 3.22 -0.50
C LEU A 220 -14.91 2.67 -1.93
N ASN A 221 -15.93 3.12 -2.64
CA ASN A 221 -16.14 2.75 -4.05
C ASN A 221 -15.73 3.93 -4.93
N TYR A 222 -14.85 3.67 -5.88
CA TYR A 222 -14.41 4.65 -6.87
C TYR A 222 -14.05 3.95 -8.18
N THR A 223 -13.89 4.73 -9.22
CA THR A 223 -13.53 4.22 -10.54
C THR A 223 -12.23 4.87 -11.00
N THR A 224 -11.31 4.05 -11.49
CA THR A 224 -10.14 4.50 -12.23
C THR A 224 -10.47 4.47 -13.72
N ALA A 225 -10.23 5.57 -14.41
CA ALA A 225 -10.48 5.67 -15.85
C ALA A 225 -9.18 5.96 -16.60
N VAL A 226 -8.97 5.23 -17.68
CA VAL A 226 -7.86 5.50 -18.60
C VAL A 226 -8.24 6.68 -19.51
N PRO A 227 -7.39 7.73 -19.62
CA PRO A 227 -7.63 8.81 -20.57
C PRO A 227 -7.73 8.29 -22.00
N ALA A 228 -8.74 8.74 -22.75
CA ALA A 228 -9.01 8.28 -24.11
C ALA A 228 -7.86 8.59 -25.10
N ASP A 229 -7.06 9.60 -24.80
CA ASP A 229 -5.89 10.01 -25.59
C ASP A 229 -4.60 9.24 -25.22
N ARG A 230 -4.63 8.41 -24.17
CA ARG A 230 -3.49 7.63 -23.68
C ARG A 230 -3.86 6.18 -23.36
N PRO A 231 -4.40 5.41 -24.31
CA PRO A 231 -4.85 4.03 -24.07
C PRO A 231 -3.72 3.08 -23.65
N GLN A 232 -2.47 3.39 -24.01
CA GLN A 232 -1.29 2.60 -23.61
C GLN A 232 -1.08 2.54 -22.10
N LEU A 233 -1.62 3.48 -21.33
CA LEU A 233 -1.56 3.45 -19.87
C LEU A 233 -2.29 2.25 -19.28
N LEU A 234 -3.29 1.71 -19.99
CA LEU A 234 -4.00 0.52 -19.52
C LEU A 234 -3.07 -0.69 -19.44
N GLU A 235 -2.28 -0.93 -20.47
CA GLU A 235 -1.34 -2.06 -20.51
C GLU A 235 -0.34 -1.95 -19.37
N SER A 236 0.36 -0.82 -19.26
CA SER A 236 1.34 -0.59 -18.19
C SER A 236 0.72 -0.71 -16.80
N TYR A 237 -0.52 -0.23 -16.61
CA TYR A 237 -1.25 -0.35 -15.35
C TYR A 237 -1.55 -1.82 -15.00
N LEU A 238 -2.07 -2.60 -15.96
CA LEU A 238 -2.42 -4.00 -15.74
C LEU A 238 -1.17 -4.87 -15.52
N GLN A 239 -0.10 -4.64 -16.28
CA GLN A 239 1.19 -5.30 -16.09
C GLN A 239 1.74 -5.06 -14.68
N ARG A 240 1.63 -3.82 -14.18
CA ARG A 240 2.06 -3.50 -12.80
C ARG A 240 1.13 -4.14 -11.76
N CYS A 241 -0.17 -4.21 -11.99
CA CYS A 241 -1.09 -4.95 -11.12
C CYS A 241 -0.75 -6.44 -11.01
N ALA A 242 -0.14 -7.03 -12.05
CA ALA A 242 0.29 -8.41 -12.09
C ALA A 242 1.75 -8.63 -11.69
N PHE A 243 2.55 -7.57 -11.56
CA PHE A 243 4.01 -7.64 -11.51
C PHE A 243 4.60 -8.49 -12.63
N ASP A 244 4.11 -8.27 -13.86
CA ASP A 244 4.53 -9.01 -15.04
C ASP A 244 4.35 -8.17 -16.30
N ASP A 245 5.46 -7.74 -16.88
CA ASP A 245 5.54 -6.94 -18.10
C ASP A 245 5.79 -7.78 -19.37
N THR A 246 5.79 -9.10 -19.23
CA THR A 246 6.03 -10.02 -20.35
C THR A 246 4.81 -10.25 -21.23
N PHE A 247 3.62 -9.81 -20.82
CA PHE A 247 2.36 -9.97 -21.56
C PHE A 247 1.79 -8.62 -21.98
N SER A 248 1.42 -8.52 -23.25
CA SER A 248 0.68 -7.38 -23.78
C SER A 248 -0.80 -7.41 -23.42
N LEU A 249 -1.45 -6.25 -23.52
CA LEU A 249 -2.91 -6.14 -23.35
C LEU A 249 -3.64 -7.03 -24.39
N GLU A 250 -3.13 -7.13 -25.63
CA GLU A 250 -3.70 -7.99 -26.66
C GLU A 250 -3.68 -9.46 -26.22
N GLU A 251 -2.58 -9.95 -25.65
CA GLU A 251 -2.49 -11.31 -25.13
C GLU A 251 -3.43 -11.56 -23.96
N MET A 252 -3.60 -10.57 -23.06
CA MET A 252 -4.54 -10.64 -21.94
C MET A 252 -5.99 -10.78 -22.45
N LEU A 253 -6.35 -10.04 -23.50
CA LEU A 253 -7.69 -10.07 -24.12
C LEU A 253 -7.98 -11.33 -24.93
N LEU A 254 -7.00 -12.21 -25.15
CA LEU A 254 -7.16 -13.46 -25.87
C LEU A 254 -7.26 -14.69 -24.94
N ARG A 255 -7.04 -14.54 -23.64
CA ARG A 255 -6.95 -15.67 -22.70
C ARG A 255 -8.05 -15.64 -21.65
N GLU A 256 -8.95 -16.60 -21.70
CA GLU A 256 -9.97 -16.79 -20.68
C GLU A 256 -9.36 -17.39 -19.38
N PRO A 257 -9.88 -17.02 -18.19
CA PRO A 257 -11.04 -16.14 -17.94
C PRO A 257 -10.71 -14.63 -17.90
N LEU A 258 -9.46 -14.23 -18.08
CA LEU A 258 -9.02 -12.82 -18.01
C LEU A 258 -9.67 -11.97 -19.12
N ALA A 259 -9.80 -12.52 -20.34
CA ALA A 259 -10.45 -11.83 -21.44
C ALA A 259 -11.89 -11.43 -21.11
N GLY A 260 -12.67 -12.35 -20.54
CA GLY A 260 -14.04 -12.06 -20.09
C GLY A 260 -14.13 -11.10 -18.92
N TYR A 261 -13.10 -11.01 -18.08
CA TYR A 261 -13.03 -10.05 -17.00
C TYR A 261 -12.73 -8.62 -17.48
N LEU A 262 -11.94 -8.48 -18.55
CA LEU A 262 -11.53 -7.18 -19.12
C LEU A 262 -12.53 -6.63 -20.16
N ALA A 263 -13.48 -7.44 -20.64
CA ALA A 263 -14.51 -7.05 -21.63
C ALA A 263 -15.62 -6.20 -20.98
#